data_f4a66a5b7a9c3155070982d094d580d3
#
_entry.id   f4a66a5b7a9c3155070982d094d580d3
#
_cell.length_a   1.000
_cell.length_b   1.000
_cell.length_c   1.000
_cell.angle_alpha   90.00
_cell.angle_beta   90.00
_cell.angle_gamma   90.00
#
_symmetry.space_group_name_H-M   'P 1'
#
loop_
_entity.id
_entity.type
_entity.pdbx_description
1 polymer ?
#
loop_
_entity_poly.entity_id
_entity_poly.type
_entity_poly.pdbx_seq_one_letter_code
_entity_poly.pdbx_strand_id
1 'polypeptide(L)'
;MSVLEFRPRFRFTTPLAKAEVVQRIGARLREANPHELWLKNADDHLVLSFPSKRTHAWTPQMDINLEVRPEGTLVRCLIGPSPGIWMLFSAGYIVLSLLAMTGATLGFAQVSLGHMGWGFWALPVGAVGAVVLFLLARAGRRQATGEMRVLKHFVDDALGCDCFKLAMDQAGDRAS
;
A
#
# COMPACT_ATOMS: atom_id res chain seq x y z
N MET A 1 -14.36 -15.51 8.03
CA MET A 1 -12.95 -15.06 7.87
C MET A 1 -12.95 -14.04 6.74
N SER A 2 -13.02 -12.75 7.06
CA SER A 2 -12.95 -11.68 6.04
C SER A 2 -11.55 -11.63 5.49
N VAL A 3 -11.40 -11.98 4.23
CA VAL A 3 -10.16 -11.79 3.48
C VAL A 3 -9.90 -10.28 3.45
N LEU A 4 -8.89 -9.81 4.18
CA LEU A 4 -8.43 -8.44 4.08
C LEU A 4 -8.04 -8.20 2.62
N GLU A 5 -8.82 -7.40 1.91
CA GLU A 5 -8.47 -6.97 0.57
C GLU A 5 -7.08 -6.35 0.56
N PHE A 6 -6.37 -6.49 -0.55
CA PHE A 6 -4.99 -6.04 -0.73
C PHE A 6 -4.76 -4.53 -0.46
N ARG A 7 -5.82 -3.74 -0.48
CA ARG A 7 -5.89 -2.33 -0.10
C ARG A 7 -7.21 -2.08 0.61
N PRO A 8 -7.34 -2.43 1.89
CA PRO A 8 -8.57 -2.17 2.60
C PRO A 8 -8.81 -0.67 2.64
N ARG A 9 -9.88 -0.27 1.95
CA ARG A 9 -10.43 1.08 2.01
C ARG A 9 -11.69 1.01 2.83
N PHE A 10 -11.75 1.78 3.88
CA PHE A 10 -12.97 1.94 4.64
C PHE A 10 -13.20 3.39 5.00
N ARG A 11 -14.45 3.75 5.10
CA ARG A 11 -14.88 5.11 5.46
C ARG A 11 -16.02 5.02 6.44
N PHE A 12 -15.96 5.78 7.47
CA PHE A 12 -17.02 5.89 8.46
C PHE A 12 -17.16 7.32 8.94
N THR A 13 -18.35 7.67 9.44
CA THR A 13 -18.61 8.96 10.06
C THR A 13 -18.63 8.76 11.57
N THR A 14 -17.90 9.62 12.27
CA THR A 14 -17.86 9.66 13.74
C THR A 14 -18.42 11.00 14.23
N PRO A 15 -19.14 11.03 15.35
CA PRO A 15 -19.61 12.29 15.95
C PRO A 15 -18.47 13.15 16.53
N LEU A 16 -17.25 12.59 16.63
CA LEU A 16 -16.09 13.28 17.15
C LEU A 16 -15.68 14.44 16.24
N ALA A 17 -15.27 15.56 16.84
CA ALA A 17 -14.65 16.64 16.10
C ALA A 17 -13.31 16.21 15.51
N LYS A 18 -12.93 16.75 14.34
CA LYS A 18 -11.65 16.45 13.67
C LYS A 18 -10.45 16.58 14.62
N ALA A 19 -10.40 17.67 15.40
CA ALA A 19 -9.31 17.90 16.36
C ALA A 19 -9.25 16.79 17.43
N GLU A 20 -10.39 16.28 17.87
CA GLU A 20 -10.48 15.22 18.85
C GLU A 20 -9.99 13.88 18.28
N VAL A 21 -10.33 13.56 17.03
CA VAL A 21 -9.81 12.36 16.35
C VAL A 21 -8.29 12.39 16.29
N VAL A 22 -7.70 13.52 15.87
CA VAL A 22 -6.24 13.71 15.81
C VAL A 22 -5.62 13.57 17.20
N GLN A 23 -6.25 14.18 18.22
CA GLN A 23 -5.78 14.14 19.60
C GLN A 23 -5.80 12.72 20.18
N ARG A 24 -6.86 11.94 19.95
CA ARG A 24 -6.98 10.54 20.41
C ARG A 24 -5.91 9.65 19.79
N ILE A 25 -5.71 9.75 18.48
CA ILE A 25 -4.64 9.00 17.77
C ILE A 25 -3.26 9.40 18.33
N GLY A 26 -3.01 10.70 18.52
CA GLY A 26 -1.76 11.19 19.09
C GLY A 26 -1.56 10.82 20.57
N ALA A 27 -2.62 10.79 21.38
CA ALA A 27 -2.57 10.33 22.76
C ALA A 27 -2.22 8.84 22.83
N ARG A 28 -2.88 8.03 22.02
CA ARG A 28 -2.60 6.58 21.96
C ARG A 28 -1.15 6.28 21.58
N LEU A 29 -0.56 7.06 20.66
CA LEU A 29 0.85 6.94 20.29
C LEU A 29 1.81 7.24 21.44
N ARG A 30 1.43 8.15 22.35
CA ARG A 30 2.25 8.49 23.52
C ARG A 30 2.09 7.48 24.65
N GLU A 31 0.89 6.95 24.84
CA GLU A 31 0.57 6.04 25.95
C GLU A 31 1.02 4.60 25.69
N ALA A 32 0.76 4.10 24.50
CA ALA A 32 1.08 2.71 24.15
C ALA A 32 1.43 2.60 22.66
N ASN A 33 2.72 2.64 22.37
CA ASN A 33 3.26 2.49 21.02
C ASN A 33 4.30 1.34 20.94
N PRO A 34 3.88 0.08 21.16
CA PRO A 34 4.79 -1.05 21.18
C PRO A 34 5.47 -1.30 19.82
N HIS A 35 4.91 -0.77 18.75
CA HIS A 35 5.43 -0.91 17.39
C HIS A 35 6.20 0.32 16.90
N GLU A 36 6.42 1.31 17.76
CA GLU A 36 7.14 2.56 17.45
C GLU A 36 6.56 3.29 16.22
N LEU A 37 5.24 3.26 16.05
CA LEU A 37 4.57 3.88 14.92
C LEU A 37 4.81 5.39 14.90
N TRP A 38 4.93 5.94 13.72
CA TRP A 38 5.11 7.37 13.48
C TRP A 38 3.87 7.96 12.84
N LEU A 39 3.41 9.08 13.40
CA LEU A 39 2.30 9.86 12.86
C LEU A 39 2.87 11.12 12.20
N LYS A 40 2.69 11.22 10.89
CA LYS A 40 2.91 12.44 10.14
C LYS A 40 1.56 13.12 9.95
N ASN A 41 1.45 14.34 10.44
CA ASN A 41 0.24 15.15 10.33
C ASN A 41 0.47 16.27 9.32
N ALA A 42 -0.41 16.38 8.34
CA ALA A 42 -0.47 17.45 7.36
C ALA A 42 -1.94 17.90 7.25
N ASP A 43 -2.36 18.81 8.12
CA ASP A 43 -3.71 19.41 8.24
C ASP A 43 -4.86 18.38 8.25
N ASP A 44 -5.34 17.98 7.08
CA ASP A 44 -6.47 17.06 6.90
C ASP A 44 -6.05 15.61 6.67
N HIS A 45 -4.75 15.39 6.53
CA HIS A 45 -4.17 14.12 6.13
C HIS A 45 -3.18 13.62 7.18
N LEU A 46 -3.50 12.47 7.77
CA LEU A 46 -2.65 11.79 8.72
C LEU A 46 -2.06 10.55 8.05
N VAL A 47 -0.75 10.39 8.16
CA VAL A 47 -0.05 9.19 7.69
C VAL A 47 0.54 8.47 8.89
N LEU A 48 0.05 7.27 9.15
CA LEU A 48 0.58 6.37 10.17
C LEU A 48 1.50 5.36 9.49
N SER A 49 2.76 5.34 9.90
CA SER A 49 3.80 4.50 9.31
C SER A 49 4.69 3.86 10.37
N PHE A 50 5.36 2.78 9.99
CA PHE A 50 6.38 2.15 10.82
C PHE A 50 7.68 2.97 10.79
N PRO A 51 8.55 2.84 11.81
CA PRO A 51 9.84 3.54 11.84
C PRO A 51 10.76 3.05 10.71
N SER A 52 11.55 3.95 10.17
CA SER A 52 12.46 3.67 9.04
C SER A 52 13.43 2.51 9.27
N LYS A 53 13.76 2.21 10.53
CA LYS A 53 14.61 1.07 10.91
C LYS A 53 13.95 -0.29 10.71
N ARG A 54 12.61 -0.34 10.66
CA ARG A 54 11.81 -1.56 10.47
C ARG A 54 11.06 -1.56 9.14
N THR A 55 11.22 -0.50 8.32
CA THR A 55 10.58 -0.43 7.00
C THR A 55 11.27 -1.36 6.02
N HIS A 56 10.51 -2.30 5.52
CA HIS A 56 10.85 -3.10 4.36
C HIS A 56 10.17 -2.49 3.12
N ALA A 57 10.60 -2.92 1.94
CA ALA A 57 10.00 -2.46 0.69
C ALA A 57 8.46 -2.60 0.66
N TRP A 58 7.88 -3.51 1.42
CA TRP A 58 6.44 -3.82 1.48
C TRP A 58 5.74 -3.34 2.73
N THR A 59 6.42 -2.63 3.61
CA THR A 59 5.83 -2.12 4.85
C THR A 59 4.64 -1.24 4.51
N PRO A 60 3.43 -1.57 5.03
CA PRO A 60 2.24 -0.78 4.76
C PRO A 60 2.29 0.53 5.54
N GLN A 61 1.67 1.53 4.97
CA GLN A 61 1.30 2.77 5.66
C GLN A 61 -0.22 2.89 5.67
N MET A 62 -0.75 3.61 6.64
CA MET A 62 -2.15 3.94 6.71
C MET A 62 -2.32 5.43 6.48
N ASP A 63 -3.01 5.77 5.42
CA ASP A 63 -3.41 7.13 5.10
C ASP A 63 -4.81 7.38 5.66
N ILE A 64 -4.95 8.36 6.54
CA ILE A 64 -6.21 8.75 7.17
C ILE A 64 -6.54 10.17 6.72
N ASN A 65 -7.61 10.31 5.98
CA ASN A 65 -8.12 11.62 5.54
C ASN A 65 -9.36 11.97 6.37
N LEU A 66 -9.37 13.18 6.93
CA LEU A 66 -10.41 13.69 7.80
C LEU A 66 -11.16 14.83 7.10
N GLU A 67 -12.44 14.63 6.86
CA GLU A 67 -13.33 15.61 6.23
C GLU A 67 -14.42 16.01 7.21
N VAL A 68 -14.51 17.29 7.55
CA VAL A 68 -15.55 17.81 8.43
C VAL A 68 -16.87 17.84 7.69
N ARG A 69 -17.94 17.29 8.30
CA ARG A 69 -19.31 17.27 7.79
C ARG A 69 -20.28 17.79 8.85
N PRO A 70 -21.50 18.20 8.46
CA PRO A 70 -22.52 18.62 9.42
C PRO A 70 -22.87 17.56 10.45
N GLU A 71 -22.73 16.28 10.09
CA GLU A 71 -23.03 15.11 10.93
C GLU A 71 -21.86 14.65 11.80
N GLY A 72 -20.70 15.34 11.72
CA GLY A 72 -19.45 14.97 12.42
C GLY A 72 -18.25 14.92 11.49
N THR A 73 -17.30 14.05 11.77
CA THR A 73 -16.08 13.90 10.95
C THR A 73 -16.17 12.61 10.14
N LEU A 74 -16.07 12.73 8.81
CA LEU A 74 -15.89 11.59 7.91
C LEU A 74 -14.41 11.20 7.92
N VAL A 75 -14.14 10.00 8.36
CA VAL A 75 -12.80 9.38 8.40
C VAL A 75 -12.67 8.42 7.23
N ARG A 76 -11.69 8.65 6.37
CA ARG A 76 -11.36 7.76 5.25
C ARG A 76 -10.00 7.15 5.50
N CYS A 77 -9.97 5.84 5.66
CA CYS A 77 -8.74 5.09 5.88
C CYS A 77 -8.37 4.29 4.63
N LEU A 78 -7.12 4.38 4.25
CA LEU A 78 -6.52 3.60 3.17
C LEU A 78 -5.25 2.94 3.72
N ILE A 79 -5.22 1.62 3.77
CA ILE A 79 -4.02 0.88 4.15
C ILE A 79 -3.40 0.31 2.88
N GLY A 80 -2.11 0.56 2.68
CA GLY A 80 -1.43 0.05 1.50
C GLY A 80 0.08 0.22 1.56
N PRO A 81 0.82 -0.45 0.67
CA PRO A 81 2.26 -0.24 0.55
C PRO A 81 2.55 1.20 0.08
N SER A 82 3.74 1.68 0.43
CA SER A 82 4.16 3.03 0.03
C SER A 82 4.11 3.21 -1.50
N PRO A 83 3.76 4.41 -2.00
CA PRO A 83 3.71 4.68 -3.45
C PRO A 83 5.03 4.39 -4.18
N GLY A 84 6.18 4.57 -3.51
CA GLY A 84 7.50 4.32 -4.08
C GLY A 84 7.71 2.88 -4.53
N ILE A 85 7.10 1.92 -3.86
CA ILE A 85 7.18 0.50 -4.23
C ILE A 85 6.51 0.24 -5.58
N TRP A 86 5.34 0.84 -5.81
CA TRP A 86 4.68 0.72 -7.10
C TRP A 86 5.51 1.30 -8.24
N MET A 87 6.15 2.46 -8.01
CA MET A 87 7.04 3.06 -8.99
C MET A 87 8.23 2.14 -9.29
N LEU A 88 8.86 1.56 -8.25
CA LEU A 88 9.99 0.66 -8.40
C LEU A 88 9.65 -0.57 -9.26
N PHE A 89 8.52 -1.24 -8.96
CA PHE A 89 8.09 -2.40 -9.73
C PHE A 89 7.70 -2.03 -11.16
N SER A 90 6.97 -0.93 -11.34
CA SER A 90 6.60 -0.44 -12.68
C SER A 90 7.85 -0.11 -13.50
N ALA A 91 8.81 0.60 -12.92
CA ALA A 91 10.08 0.89 -13.57
C ALA A 91 10.84 -0.38 -13.93
N GLY A 92 10.89 -1.37 -13.03
CA GLY A 92 11.50 -2.67 -13.30
C GLY A 92 10.90 -3.39 -14.50
N TYR A 93 9.57 -3.44 -14.59
CA TYR A 93 8.89 -4.04 -15.76
C TYR A 93 9.15 -3.26 -17.04
N ILE A 94 9.17 -1.93 -16.99
CA ILE A 94 9.47 -1.08 -18.16
C ILE A 94 10.89 -1.37 -18.65
N VAL A 95 11.88 -1.39 -17.76
CA VAL A 95 13.28 -1.67 -18.12
C VAL A 95 13.42 -3.06 -18.74
N LEU A 96 12.82 -4.09 -18.14
CA LEU A 96 12.85 -5.45 -18.70
C LEU A 96 12.18 -5.55 -20.08
N SER A 97 11.07 -4.84 -20.27
CA SER A 97 10.37 -4.79 -21.55
C SER A 97 11.20 -4.12 -22.63
N LEU A 98 11.84 -2.98 -22.30
CA LEU A 98 12.73 -2.27 -23.22
C LEU A 98 13.95 -3.13 -23.59
N LEU A 99 14.53 -3.82 -22.61
CA LEU A 99 15.67 -4.71 -22.84
C LEU A 99 15.29 -5.86 -23.78
N ALA A 100 14.13 -6.49 -23.54
CA ALA A 100 13.62 -7.58 -24.37
C ALA A 100 13.33 -7.09 -25.82
N MET A 101 12.70 -5.93 -25.96
CA MET A 101 12.41 -5.33 -27.27
C MET A 101 13.70 -5.00 -28.04
N THR A 102 14.65 -4.33 -27.38
CA THR A 102 15.95 -3.99 -28.01
C THR A 102 16.70 -5.25 -28.41
N GLY A 103 16.75 -6.25 -27.54
CA GLY A 103 17.37 -7.53 -27.84
C GLY A 103 16.72 -8.27 -29.01
N ALA A 104 15.39 -8.28 -29.07
CA ALA A 104 14.65 -8.86 -30.18
C ALA A 104 14.98 -8.14 -31.50
N THR A 105 14.96 -6.81 -31.52
CA THR A 105 15.31 -6.00 -32.71
C THR A 105 16.73 -6.27 -33.17
N LEU A 106 17.70 -6.32 -32.25
CA LEU A 106 19.09 -6.67 -32.57
C LEU A 106 19.19 -8.12 -33.12
N GLY A 107 18.49 -9.05 -32.51
CA GLY A 107 18.45 -10.45 -32.97
C GLY A 107 17.93 -10.56 -34.40
N PHE A 108 16.86 -9.88 -34.74
CA PHE A 108 16.35 -9.83 -36.12
C PHE A 108 17.34 -9.20 -37.10
N ALA A 109 17.98 -8.08 -36.72
CA ALA A 109 18.97 -7.43 -37.52
C ALA A 109 20.20 -8.36 -37.80
N GLN A 110 20.67 -9.06 -36.76
CA GLN A 110 21.77 -10.02 -36.88
C GLN A 110 21.46 -11.17 -37.85
N VAL A 111 20.27 -11.75 -37.71
CA VAL A 111 19.84 -12.84 -38.61
C VAL A 111 19.69 -12.34 -40.06
N SER A 112 19.15 -11.15 -40.28
CA SER A 112 19.02 -10.54 -41.60
C SER A 112 20.38 -10.28 -42.27
N LEU A 113 21.43 -10.08 -41.48
CA LEU A 113 22.81 -9.88 -41.94
C LEU A 113 23.59 -11.20 -42.02
N GLY A 114 22.95 -12.36 -41.85
CA GLY A 114 23.60 -13.67 -41.87
C GLY A 114 24.42 -14.02 -40.63
N HIS A 115 24.28 -13.25 -39.56
CA HIS A 115 24.96 -13.50 -38.28
C HIS A 115 24.10 -14.32 -37.34
N MET A 116 24.74 -14.95 -36.33
CA MET A 116 24.02 -15.65 -35.28
C MET A 116 23.23 -14.63 -34.43
N GLY A 117 21.91 -14.84 -34.30
CA GLY A 117 20.99 -13.94 -33.59
C GLY A 117 21.07 -14.01 -32.05
N TRP A 118 22.25 -13.74 -31.49
CA TRP A 118 22.43 -13.79 -30.03
C TRP A 118 21.59 -12.75 -29.27
N GLY A 119 21.12 -11.70 -29.93
CA GLY A 119 20.21 -10.71 -29.36
C GLY A 119 18.90 -11.32 -28.82
N PHE A 120 18.45 -12.47 -29.38
CA PHE A 120 17.26 -13.14 -28.88
C PHE A 120 17.37 -13.68 -27.46
N TRP A 121 18.59 -13.82 -26.92
CA TRP A 121 18.76 -14.20 -25.52
C TRP A 121 18.21 -13.17 -24.53
N ALA A 122 18.01 -11.93 -24.96
CA ALA A 122 17.35 -10.91 -24.12
C ALA A 122 15.88 -11.26 -23.82
N LEU A 123 15.20 -12.02 -24.67
CA LEU A 123 13.81 -12.45 -24.44
C LEU A 123 13.68 -13.39 -23.24
N PRO A 124 14.37 -14.54 -23.18
CA PRO A 124 14.30 -15.41 -22.01
C PRO A 124 14.82 -14.73 -20.74
N VAL A 125 15.87 -13.89 -20.83
CA VAL A 125 16.37 -13.13 -19.69
C VAL A 125 15.32 -12.16 -19.18
N GLY A 126 14.65 -11.42 -20.08
CA GLY A 126 13.55 -10.52 -19.72
C GLY A 126 12.37 -11.26 -19.09
N ALA A 127 12.00 -12.43 -19.64
CA ALA A 127 10.93 -13.25 -19.11
C ALA A 127 11.25 -13.78 -17.70
N VAL A 128 12.45 -14.28 -17.47
CA VAL A 128 12.89 -14.74 -16.15
C VAL A 128 12.91 -13.57 -15.15
N GLY A 129 13.43 -12.41 -15.56
CA GLY A 129 13.42 -11.20 -14.74
C GLY A 129 12.00 -10.78 -14.34
N ALA A 130 11.05 -10.82 -15.28
CA ALA A 130 9.64 -10.50 -15.01
C ALA A 130 9.01 -11.49 -14.02
N VAL A 131 9.30 -12.79 -14.15
CA VAL A 131 8.84 -13.82 -13.21
C VAL A 131 9.42 -13.59 -11.82
N VAL A 132 10.72 -13.29 -11.72
CA VAL A 132 11.36 -12.95 -10.43
C VAL A 132 10.70 -11.76 -9.77
N LEU A 133 10.48 -10.65 -10.50
CA LEU A 133 9.76 -9.48 -9.98
C LEU A 133 8.36 -9.85 -9.50
N PHE A 134 7.64 -10.67 -10.26
CA PHE A 134 6.30 -11.14 -9.87
C PHE A 134 6.33 -11.94 -8.57
N LEU A 135 7.29 -12.87 -8.43
CA LEU A 135 7.43 -13.69 -7.22
C LEU A 135 7.82 -12.83 -5.99
N LEU A 136 8.71 -11.86 -6.18
CA LEU A 136 9.06 -10.89 -5.14
C LEU A 136 7.84 -10.07 -4.72
N ALA A 137 7.05 -9.58 -5.68
CA ALA A 137 5.82 -8.87 -5.42
C ALA A 137 4.81 -9.72 -4.62
N ARG A 138 4.69 -11.01 -4.99
CA ARG A 138 3.80 -11.95 -4.30
C ARG A 138 4.27 -12.27 -2.87
N ALA A 139 5.56 -12.48 -2.67
CA ALA A 139 6.14 -12.74 -1.35
C ALA A 139 5.96 -11.54 -0.41
N GLY A 140 6.25 -10.34 -0.90
CA GLY A 140 6.08 -9.11 -0.13
C GLY A 140 4.63 -8.85 0.32
N ARG A 141 3.64 -9.18 -0.52
CA ARG A 141 2.22 -9.06 -0.15
C ARG A 141 1.85 -9.91 1.06
N ARG A 142 2.38 -11.12 1.16
CA ARG A 142 2.10 -12.01 2.30
C ARG A 142 2.64 -11.44 3.60
N GLN A 143 3.82 -10.84 3.56
CA GLN A 143 4.46 -10.23 4.73
C GLN A 143 3.71 -8.99 5.21
N ALA A 144 3.23 -8.14 4.30
CA ALA A 144 2.48 -6.92 4.61
C ALA A 144 1.16 -7.17 5.37
N THR A 145 0.53 -8.36 5.22
CA THR A 145 -0.77 -8.65 5.82
C THR A 145 -0.75 -8.59 7.35
N GLY A 146 0.35 -9.04 7.98
CA GLY A 146 0.52 -8.97 9.44
C GLY A 146 0.59 -7.54 9.94
N GLU A 147 1.39 -6.72 9.28
CA GLU A 147 1.59 -5.31 9.63
C GLU A 147 0.33 -4.46 9.39
N MET A 148 -0.47 -4.78 8.37
CA MET A 148 -1.77 -4.13 8.13
C MET A 148 -2.74 -4.33 9.30
N ARG A 149 -2.74 -5.52 9.92
CA ARG A 149 -3.55 -5.78 11.12
C ARG A 149 -3.14 -4.93 12.30
N VAL A 150 -1.83 -4.74 12.49
CA VAL A 150 -1.30 -3.88 13.57
C VAL A 150 -1.79 -2.45 13.39
N LEU A 151 -1.71 -1.89 12.17
CA LEU A 151 -2.20 -0.54 11.90
C LEU A 151 -3.72 -0.42 12.13
N LYS A 152 -4.49 -1.44 11.69
CA LYS A 152 -5.93 -1.46 11.92
C LYS A 152 -6.25 -1.47 13.42
N HIS A 153 -5.71 -2.42 14.17
CA HIS A 153 -5.97 -2.52 15.61
C HIS A 153 -5.55 -1.27 16.38
N PHE A 154 -4.44 -0.65 15.99
CA PHE A 154 -4.01 0.59 16.61
C PHE A 154 -5.06 1.71 16.46
N VAL A 155 -5.65 1.88 15.27
CA VAL A 155 -6.69 2.90 15.03
C VAL A 155 -7.99 2.54 15.70
N ASP A 156 -8.37 1.25 15.68
CA ASP A 156 -9.56 0.75 16.38
C ASP A 156 -9.46 1.04 17.90
N ASP A 157 -8.31 0.77 18.50
CA ASP A 157 -8.06 1.06 19.90
C ASP A 157 -8.05 2.58 20.21
N ALA A 158 -7.45 3.38 19.32
CA ALA A 158 -7.36 4.82 19.49
C ALA A 158 -8.73 5.52 19.45
N LEU A 159 -9.62 5.02 18.58
CA LEU A 159 -10.96 5.58 18.41
C LEU A 159 -12.02 4.87 19.27
N GLY A 160 -11.67 3.75 19.91
CA GLY A 160 -12.57 2.98 20.76
C GLY A 160 -13.70 2.29 19.99
N CYS A 161 -13.47 1.95 18.72
CA CYS A 161 -14.47 1.28 17.87
C CYS A 161 -13.82 0.27 16.91
N ASP A 162 -14.55 -0.74 16.48
CA ASP A 162 -14.15 -1.51 15.28
C ASP A 162 -14.51 -0.69 14.05
N CYS A 163 -13.57 0.14 13.61
CA CYS A 163 -13.78 1.11 12.54
C CYS A 163 -14.15 0.46 11.21
N PHE A 164 -13.66 -0.75 10.96
CA PHE A 164 -13.99 -1.49 9.75
C PHE A 164 -15.44 -2.01 9.78
N LYS A 165 -15.88 -2.55 10.91
CA LYS A 165 -17.27 -3.01 11.10
C LYS A 165 -18.23 -1.84 11.01
N LEU A 166 -17.92 -0.73 11.69
CA LEU A 166 -18.69 0.50 11.63
C LEU A 166 -18.84 1.03 10.19
N ALA A 167 -17.76 0.96 9.41
CA ALA A 167 -17.79 1.35 8.01
C ALA A 167 -18.69 0.47 7.15
N MET A 168 -18.72 -0.84 7.41
CA MET A 168 -19.59 -1.78 6.70
C MET A 168 -21.06 -1.57 7.06
N ASP A 169 -21.37 -1.37 8.33
CA ASP A 169 -22.73 -1.13 8.82
C ASP A 169 -23.29 0.17 8.22
N GLN A 170 -22.48 1.26 8.22
CA GLN A 170 -22.87 2.53 7.60
C GLN A 170 -22.96 2.47 6.06
N ALA A 171 -22.23 1.57 5.41
CA ALA A 171 -22.34 1.38 3.96
C ALA A 171 -23.62 0.62 3.60
N GLY A 172 -24.05 -0.36 4.42
CA GLY A 172 -25.30 -1.08 4.25
C GLY A 172 -26.52 -0.18 4.40
N ASP A 173 -26.51 0.70 5.40
CA ASP A 173 -27.60 1.65 5.68
C ASP A 173 -27.80 2.72 4.60
N ARG A 174 -26.74 3.02 3.83
CA ARG A 174 -26.82 3.96 2.69
C ARG A 174 -27.32 3.31 1.40
N ALA A 175 -27.36 1.98 1.33
CA ALA A 175 -27.76 1.23 0.15
C ALA A 175 -29.24 0.75 0.24
N SER A 176 -29.86 0.85 1.41
CA SER A 176 -31.29 0.62 1.68
C SER A 176 -32.07 1.91 1.57
#